data_72223be2481b0ffebabb1c1a15e4b9b5
#
_entry.id   72223be2481b0ffebabb1c1a15e4b9b5
#
_cell.length_a   1.000
_cell.length_b   1.000
_cell.length_c   1.000
_cell.angle_alpha   90.00
_cell.angle_beta   90.00
_cell.angle_gamma   90.00
#
_symmetry.space_group_name_H-M   'P 1'
#
loop_
_entity.id
_entity.type
_entity.pdbx_description
1 polymer ?
#
loop_
_entity_poly.entity_id
_entity_poly.type
_entity_poly.pdbx_seq_one_letter_code
_entity_poly.pdbx_strand_id
1 'polypeptide(L)'
;SLVGSEMCIRDSSSTLVSFDIIDPAPKIKRLMALEDGVKVYCFTRVRNVDNEPLILETSYYPQHIYPNLTREMLETHSFYSLLYHVGIVPFAADESYEAVILEDSCAALLGVPSGSCAFFHQRLTRTEDGRIYEYTRSYIRGDRVRLDVHMQKSGMSFSRIID
;
A
#
# COMPACT_ATOMS: atom_id res chain seq x y z
N SER A 1 -0.12 16.14 6.68
CA SER A 1 -0.25 14.70 6.62
C SER A 1 0.50 14.18 5.40
N LEU A 2 1.42 13.25 5.63
CA LEU A 2 2.19 12.58 4.58
C LEU A 2 1.34 11.58 3.77
N VAL A 3 0.10 11.45 4.10
CA VAL A 3 -0.82 10.52 3.44
C VAL A 3 -1.69 11.31 2.50
N GLY A 4 -1.13 11.69 1.39
CA GLY A 4 -1.85 12.35 0.31
C GLY A 4 -2.70 11.43 -0.54
N SER A 5 -3.39 10.47 0.02
CA SER A 5 -4.49 9.84 -0.68
C SER A 5 -5.79 10.27 -0.03
N GLU A 6 -6.24 11.46 -0.37
CA GLU A 6 -7.61 11.83 -0.10
C GLU A 6 -8.55 10.97 -0.97
N MET A 7 -8.80 9.75 -0.51
CA MET A 7 -9.96 8.99 -0.95
C MET A 7 -11.20 9.36 -0.13
N CYS A 8 -11.28 10.59 0.35
CA CYS A 8 -12.19 10.94 1.43
C CYS A 8 -13.59 11.32 1.03
N ILE A 9 -13.98 11.31 -0.22
CA ILE A 9 -15.31 11.79 -0.64
C ILE A 9 -16.18 10.69 -1.22
N ARG A 10 -15.63 9.53 -1.55
CA ARG A 10 -16.37 8.41 -2.12
C ARG A 10 -16.39 7.23 -1.15
N ASP A 11 -17.48 6.47 -1.21
CA ASP A 11 -17.62 5.24 -0.42
C ASP A 11 -16.49 4.28 -0.78
N SER A 12 -15.58 4.07 0.17
CA SER A 12 -14.43 3.20 0.00
C SER A 12 -14.53 1.98 0.90
N SER A 13 -14.20 0.82 0.35
CA SER A 13 -14.13 -0.44 1.07
C SER A 13 -12.87 -1.20 0.68
N SER A 14 -12.54 -2.19 1.48
CA SER A 14 -11.36 -3.02 1.24
C SER A 14 -11.71 -4.48 1.48
N THR A 15 -11.33 -5.34 0.54
CA THR A 15 -11.49 -6.79 0.66
C THR A 15 -10.12 -7.43 0.86
N LEU A 16 -9.95 -8.15 1.96
CA LEU A 16 -8.71 -8.89 2.23
C LEU A 16 -8.69 -10.18 1.41
N VAL A 17 -7.72 -10.28 0.50
CA VAL A 17 -7.52 -11.45 -0.38
C VAL A 17 -6.69 -12.51 0.32
N SER A 18 -5.57 -12.11 0.94
CA SER A 18 -4.67 -13.02 1.64
C SER A 18 -4.00 -12.35 2.83
N PHE A 19 -3.61 -13.17 3.80
CA PHE A 19 -2.82 -12.78 4.97
C PHE A 19 -1.91 -13.93 5.37
N ASP A 20 -0.61 -13.67 5.40
CA ASP A 20 0.42 -14.65 5.74
C ASP A 20 1.53 -14.04 6.60
N ILE A 21 2.18 -14.88 7.39
CA ILE A 21 3.42 -14.56 8.08
C ILE A 21 4.52 -15.34 7.36
N ILE A 22 5.46 -14.65 6.75
CA ILE A 22 6.46 -15.26 5.88
C ILE A 22 7.88 -14.83 6.24
N ASP A 23 8.83 -15.62 5.81
CA ASP A 23 10.22 -15.20 5.69
C ASP A 23 10.32 -14.30 4.44
N PRO A 24 10.82 -13.07 4.55
CA PRO A 24 10.85 -12.17 3.42
C PRO A 24 11.77 -12.66 2.32
N ALA A 25 11.33 -12.52 1.06
CA ALA A 25 12.20 -12.75 -0.09
C ALA A 25 13.42 -11.81 -0.02
N PRO A 26 14.58 -12.20 -0.60
CA PRO A 26 15.80 -11.39 -0.51
C PRO A 26 15.62 -9.93 -0.94
N LYS A 27 14.81 -9.68 -1.96
CA LYS A 27 14.50 -8.32 -2.42
C LYS A 27 13.76 -7.50 -1.35
N ILE A 28 12.76 -8.08 -0.72
CA ILE A 28 11.97 -7.42 0.35
C ILE A 28 12.86 -7.17 1.56
N LYS A 29 13.66 -8.14 1.94
CA LYS A 29 14.62 -8.02 3.04
C LYS A 29 15.58 -6.83 2.83
N ARG A 30 16.13 -6.68 1.62
CA ARG A 30 17.00 -5.55 1.27
C ARG A 30 16.26 -4.22 1.27
N LEU A 31 15.10 -4.16 0.62
CA LEU A 31 14.30 -2.94 0.53
C LEU A 31 13.92 -2.39 1.92
N MET A 32 13.55 -3.27 2.82
CA MET A 32 13.11 -2.90 4.17
C MET A 32 14.25 -2.88 5.19
N ALA A 33 15.49 -3.16 4.78
CA ALA A 33 16.66 -3.24 5.66
C ALA A 33 16.41 -4.15 6.89
N LEU A 34 15.83 -5.32 6.65
CA LEU A 34 15.50 -6.28 7.71
C LEU A 34 16.72 -7.09 8.13
N GLU A 35 16.84 -7.33 9.43
CA GLU A 35 17.83 -8.23 9.98
C GLU A 35 17.52 -9.69 9.67
N ASP A 36 18.52 -10.56 9.80
CA ASP A 36 18.34 -12.00 9.60
C ASP A 36 17.33 -12.59 10.58
N GLY A 37 16.46 -13.46 10.09
CA GLY A 37 15.46 -14.13 10.90
C GLY A 37 14.20 -13.33 11.18
N VAL A 38 14.12 -12.06 10.78
CA VAL A 38 12.90 -11.25 10.93
C VAL A 38 11.83 -11.73 9.95
N LYS A 39 10.70 -12.14 10.48
CA LYS A 39 9.51 -12.46 9.69
C LYS A 39 8.69 -11.21 9.41
N VAL A 40 7.92 -11.26 8.33
CA VAL A 40 7.03 -10.18 7.93
C VAL A 40 5.59 -10.67 7.80
N TYR A 41 4.65 -9.79 8.14
CA TYR A 41 3.28 -9.90 7.66
C TYR A 41 3.27 -9.54 6.18
N CYS A 42 2.62 -10.38 5.39
CA CYS A 42 2.35 -10.11 3.98
C CYS A 42 0.85 -10.27 3.74
N PHE A 43 0.19 -9.21 3.33
CA PHE A 43 -1.24 -9.30 3.05
C PHE A 43 -1.62 -8.50 1.82
N THR A 44 -2.58 -9.04 1.09
CA THR A 44 -3.09 -8.45 -0.16
C THR A 44 -4.52 -8.03 0.04
N ARG A 45 -4.83 -6.83 -0.41
CA ARG A 45 -6.18 -6.25 -0.41
C ARG A 45 -6.56 -5.75 -1.79
N VAL A 46 -7.84 -5.85 -2.09
CA VAL A 46 -8.45 -5.10 -3.19
C VAL A 46 -9.19 -3.92 -2.56
N ARG A 47 -8.81 -2.72 -2.95
CA ARG A 47 -9.50 -1.50 -2.54
C ARG A 47 -10.55 -1.12 -3.57
N ASN A 48 -11.77 -0.92 -3.09
CA ASN A 48 -12.91 -0.55 -3.92
C ASN A 48 -13.30 0.90 -3.65
N VAL A 49 -13.77 1.57 -4.68
CA VAL A 49 -14.44 2.87 -4.59
C VAL A 49 -15.78 2.75 -5.31
N ASP A 50 -16.87 3.13 -4.65
CA ASP A 50 -18.24 2.97 -5.17
C ASP A 50 -18.53 1.51 -5.61
N ASN A 51 -18.08 0.53 -4.81
CA ASN A 51 -18.18 -0.92 -5.08
C ASN A 51 -17.42 -1.41 -6.33
N GLU A 52 -16.52 -0.60 -6.87
CA GLU A 52 -15.70 -0.97 -8.01
C GLU A 52 -14.24 -1.18 -7.59
N PRO A 53 -13.61 -2.33 -7.93
CA PRO A 53 -12.20 -2.55 -7.64
C PRO A 53 -11.31 -1.55 -8.37
N LEU A 54 -10.41 -0.89 -7.64
CA LEU A 54 -9.49 0.09 -8.23
C LEU A 54 -8.02 -0.19 -7.96
N ILE A 55 -7.69 -0.72 -6.78
CA ILE A 55 -6.32 -0.90 -6.35
C ILE A 55 -6.14 -2.32 -5.81
N LEU A 56 -5.16 -3.02 -6.33
CA LEU A 56 -4.67 -4.29 -5.79
C LEU A 56 -3.37 -4.00 -5.03
N GLU A 57 -3.42 -4.09 -3.71
CA GLU A 57 -2.32 -3.70 -2.83
C GLU A 57 -1.77 -4.88 -2.05
N THR A 58 -0.44 -5.07 -2.07
CA THR A 58 0.27 -6.03 -1.23
C THR A 58 1.19 -5.27 -0.28
N SER A 59 1.02 -5.50 1.00
CA SER A 59 1.75 -4.80 2.07
C SER A 59 2.61 -5.76 2.87
N TYR A 60 3.80 -5.27 3.26
CA TYR A 60 4.79 -5.99 4.07
C TYR A 60 5.13 -5.15 5.29
N TYR A 61 5.04 -5.76 6.47
CA TYR A 61 5.38 -5.15 7.75
C TYR A 61 6.19 -6.12 8.59
N PRO A 62 7.28 -5.68 9.26
CA PRO A 62 7.98 -6.56 10.19
C PRO A 62 7.02 -7.06 11.28
N GLN A 63 7.04 -8.37 11.55
CA GLN A 63 6.11 -8.97 12.51
C GLN A 63 6.22 -8.35 13.90
N HIS A 64 7.43 -8.02 14.33
CA HIS A 64 7.70 -7.55 15.69
C HIS A 64 7.13 -6.15 16.00
N ILE A 65 6.76 -5.36 14.99
CA ILE A 65 6.20 -4.01 15.23
C ILE A 65 4.77 -4.07 15.76
N TYR A 66 4.05 -5.15 15.46
CA TYR A 66 2.69 -5.38 15.94
C TYR A 66 2.48 -6.88 16.17
N PRO A 67 2.95 -7.44 17.32
CA PRO A 67 2.80 -8.85 17.61
C PRO A 67 1.34 -9.29 17.65
N ASN A 68 1.08 -10.53 17.19
CA ASN A 68 -0.26 -11.14 17.23
C ASN A 68 -1.30 -10.49 16.32
N LEU A 69 -0.89 -9.82 15.26
CA LEU A 69 -1.83 -9.37 14.22
C LEU A 69 -2.53 -10.58 13.61
N THR A 70 -3.84 -10.51 13.49
CA THR A 70 -4.66 -11.57 12.92
C THR A 70 -5.38 -11.10 11.66
N ARG A 71 -5.81 -12.06 10.85
CA ARG A 71 -6.67 -11.80 9.70
C ARG A 71 -7.94 -11.03 10.09
N GLU A 72 -8.60 -11.46 11.15
CA GLU A 72 -9.82 -10.83 11.65
C GLU A 72 -9.62 -9.35 12.02
N MET A 73 -8.50 -9.03 12.64
CA MET A 73 -8.17 -7.63 12.96
C MET A 73 -8.04 -6.78 11.71
N LEU A 74 -7.44 -7.32 10.64
CA LEU A 74 -7.32 -6.63 9.35
C LEU A 74 -8.64 -6.49 8.60
N GLU A 75 -9.57 -7.40 8.81
CA GLU A 75 -10.92 -7.34 8.22
C GLU A 75 -11.81 -6.29 8.90
N THR A 76 -11.57 -6.02 10.18
CA THR A 76 -12.42 -5.14 11.01
C THR A 76 -11.81 -3.78 11.28
N HIS A 77 -10.49 -3.63 11.13
CA HIS A 77 -9.77 -2.40 11.43
C HIS A 77 -8.81 -2.01 10.29
N SER A 78 -8.56 -0.72 10.15
CA SER A 78 -7.42 -0.23 9.38
C SER A 78 -6.13 -0.58 10.13
N PHE A 79 -5.17 -1.21 9.45
CA PHE A 79 -3.87 -1.49 10.07
C PHE A 79 -3.13 -0.21 10.45
N TYR A 80 -3.35 0.86 9.72
CA TYR A 80 -2.85 2.19 10.04
C TYR A 80 -3.32 2.66 11.43
N SER A 81 -4.61 2.45 11.71
CA SER A 81 -5.20 2.78 13.01
C SER A 81 -4.61 1.93 14.12
N LEU A 82 -4.43 0.62 13.89
CA LEU A 82 -3.80 -0.28 14.86
C LEU A 82 -2.37 0.13 15.17
N LEU A 83 -1.57 0.46 14.16
CA LEU A 83 -0.20 0.94 14.33
C LEU A 83 -0.13 2.28 15.07
N TYR A 84 -1.05 3.19 14.78
CA TYR A 84 -1.14 4.47 15.46
C TYR A 84 -1.32 4.30 16.98
N HIS A 85 -2.15 3.36 17.40
CA HIS A 85 -2.39 3.09 18.84
C HIS A 85 -1.17 2.50 19.57
N VAL A 86 -0.22 1.92 18.86
CA VAL A 86 1.05 1.46 19.44
C VAL A 86 2.22 2.42 19.17
N GLY A 87 1.92 3.64 18.73
CA GLY A 87 2.90 4.71 18.56
C GLY A 87 3.72 4.64 17.27
N ILE A 88 3.29 3.83 16.29
CA ILE A 88 3.94 3.75 14.99
C ILE A 88 3.19 4.66 14.01
N VAL A 89 3.83 5.77 13.67
CA VAL A 89 3.27 6.78 12.77
C VAL A 89 4.23 7.06 11.62
N PRO A 90 3.73 7.35 10.42
CA PRO A 90 4.58 7.69 9.31
C PRO A 90 5.23 9.05 9.53
N PHE A 91 6.51 9.13 9.26
CA PHE A 91 7.28 10.38 9.29
C PHE A 91 7.76 10.78 7.88
N ALA A 92 8.27 9.80 7.12
CA ALA A 92 8.72 10.01 5.75
C ALA A 92 8.39 8.78 4.90
N ALA A 93 8.17 8.99 3.62
CA ALA A 93 7.97 7.91 2.67
C ALA A 93 8.65 8.21 1.34
N ASP A 94 9.23 7.17 0.74
CA ASP A 94 9.70 7.18 -0.63
C ASP A 94 8.67 6.45 -1.50
N GLU A 95 8.20 7.09 -2.54
CA GLU A 95 7.18 6.54 -3.43
C GLU A 95 7.64 6.60 -4.88
N SER A 96 7.24 5.60 -5.66
CA SER A 96 7.44 5.58 -7.10
C SER A 96 6.17 5.12 -7.81
N TYR A 97 5.96 5.64 -9.02
CA TYR A 97 4.89 5.27 -9.92
C TYR A 97 5.47 4.92 -11.28
N GLU A 98 5.06 3.79 -11.81
CA GLU A 98 5.51 3.28 -13.10
C GLU A 98 4.30 2.83 -13.93
N ALA A 99 4.24 3.23 -15.19
CA ALA A 99 3.20 2.76 -16.09
C ALA A 99 3.49 1.32 -16.50
N VAL A 100 2.51 0.44 -16.31
CA VAL A 100 2.63 -1.00 -16.58
C VAL A 100 1.37 -1.54 -17.26
N ILE A 101 1.50 -2.74 -17.81
CA ILE A 101 0.38 -3.53 -18.32
C ILE A 101 0.07 -4.63 -17.30
N LEU A 102 -1.21 -4.79 -16.97
CA LEU A 102 -1.65 -5.80 -16.01
C LEU A 102 -1.52 -7.22 -16.57
N GLU A 103 -0.93 -8.10 -15.77
CA GLU A 103 -0.96 -9.53 -16.00
C GLU A 103 -2.36 -10.10 -15.69
N ASP A 104 -2.64 -11.30 -16.22
CA ASP A 104 -3.96 -11.93 -16.13
C ASP A 104 -4.50 -12.04 -14.71
N SER A 105 -3.68 -12.46 -13.75
CA SER A 105 -4.08 -12.65 -12.36
C SER A 105 -4.47 -11.33 -11.67
N CYS A 106 -3.70 -10.27 -11.92
CA CYS A 106 -3.97 -8.95 -11.37
C CYS A 106 -5.21 -8.31 -12.02
N ALA A 107 -5.33 -8.44 -13.33
CA ALA A 107 -6.49 -7.96 -14.08
C ALA A 107 -7.79 -8.61 -13.61
N ALA A 108 -7.77 -9.92 -13.36
CA ALA A 108 -8.93 -10.65 -12.83
C ALA A 108 -9.38 -10.12 -11.48
N LEU A 109 -8.46 -9.87 -10.56
CA LEU A 109 -8.78 -9.32 -9.22
C LEU A 109 -9.31 -7.88 -9.29
N LEU A 110 -8.88 -7.11 -10.28
CA LEU A 110 -9.37 -5.75 -10.52
C LEU A 110 -10.61 -5.68 -11.42
N GLY A 111 -11.06 -6.82 -11.94
CA GLY A 111 -12.26 -6.87 -12.78
C GLY A 111 -12.09 -6.14 -14.12
N VAL A 112 -10.90 -6.12 -14.68
CA VAL A 112 -10.58 -5.48 -15.95
C VAL A 112 -10.00 -6.50 -16.93
N PRO A 113 -10.05 -6.24 -18.26
CA PRO A 113 -9.44 -7.13 -19.25
C PRO A 113 -7.92 -7.26 -19.03
N SER A 114 -7.39 -8.45 -19.33
CA SER A 114 -5.95 -8.67 -19.41
C SER A 114 -5.32 -7.68 -20.40
N GLY A 115 -4.15 -7.16 -20.06
CA GLY A 115 -3.48 -6.14 -20.87
C GLY A 115 -3.96 -4.72 -20.64
N SER A 116 -4.87 -4.49 -19.68
CA SER A 116 -5.26 -3.14 -19.27
C SER A 116 -4.08 -2.39 -18.66
N CYS A 117 -4.04 -1.06 -18.85
CA CYS A 117 -3.00 -0.22 -18.27
C CYS A 117 -3.22 0.00 -16.77
N ALA A 118 -2.12 0.14 -16.05
CA ALA A 118 -2.12 0.43 -14.62
C ALA A 118 -0.88 1.24 -14.24
N PHE A 119 -0.92 1.85 -13.06
CA PHE A 119 0.28 2.32 -12.39
C PHE A 119 0.74 1.26 -11.39
N PHE A 120 2.01 0.91 -11.46
CA PHE A 120 2.68 0.15 -10.41
C PHE A 120 3.26 1.15 -9.41
N HIS A 121 2.67 1.19 -8.24
CA HIS A 121 3.05 2.09 -7.16
C HIS A 121 3.80 1.33 -6.08
N GLN A 122 4.91 1.87 -5.61
CA GLN A 122 5.67 1.35 -4.49
C GLN A 122 5.85 2.42 -3.44
N ARG A 123 5.82 2.04 -2.17
CA ARG A 123 6.07 2.92 -1.04
C ARG A 123 6.90 2.23 0.03
N LEU A 124 7.94 2.93 0.50
CA LEU A 124 8.68 2.61 1.71
C LEU A 124 8.43 3.70 2.74
N THR A 125 7.88 3.34 3.89
CA THR A 125 7.53 4.30 4.94
C THR A 125 8.44 4.12 6.15
N ARG A 126 8.88 5.27 6.70
CA ARG A 126 9.79 5.34 7.85
C ARG A 126 9.15 6.06 9.02
N THR A 127 9.54 5.64 10.21
CA THR A 127 9.30 6.38 11.45
C THR A 127 10.30 7.54 11.57
N GLU A 128 10.09 8.43 12.57
CA GLU A 128 10.94 9.60 12.81
C GLU A 128 12.42 9.22 13.08
N ASP A 129 12.67 8.08 13.69
CA ASP A 129 14.03 7.56 13.92
C ASP A 129 14.66 6.88 12.69
N GLY A 130 14.00 6.92 11.54
CA GLY A 130 14.50 6.43 10.27
C GLY A 130 14.27 4.94 10.01
N ARG A 131 13.61 4.21 10.91
CA ARG A 131 13.31 2.79 10.68
C ARG A 131 12.23 2.62 9.63
N ILE A 132 12.48 1.74 8.65
CA ILE A 132 11.49 1.32 7.66
C ILE A 132 10.55 0.31 8.33
N TYR A 133 9.26 0.62 8.35
CA TYR A 133 8.27 -0.28 8.94
C TYR A 133 7.23 -0.79 7.95
N GLU A 134 7.17 -0.22 6.76
CA GLU A 134 6.20 -0.59 5.73
C GLU A 134 6.85 -0.60 4.36
N TYR A 135 6.61 -1.66 3.61
CA TYR A 135 6.75 -1.68 2.16
C TYR A 135 5.42 -2.08 1.56
N THR A 136 4.91 -1.26 0.65
CA THR A 136 3.66 -1.51 -0.05
C THR A 136 3.90 -1.43 -1.55
N ARG A 137 3.35 -2.37 -2.30
CA ARG A 137 3.28 -2.33 -3.74
C ARG A 137 1.84 -2.47 -4.19
N SER A 138 1.44 -1.67 -5.17
CA SER A 138 0.06 -1.63 -5.63
C SER A 138 -0.03 -1.55 -7.13
N TYR A 139 -1.03 -2.21 -7.69
CA TYR A 139 -1.47 -1.95 -9.06
C TYR A 139 -2.73 -1.10 -9.00
N ILE A 140 -2.67 0.07 -9.63
CA ILE A 140 -3.75 1.05 -9.65
C ILE A 140 -4.28 1.13 -11.07
N ARG A 141 -5.58 0.92 -11.27
CA ARG A 141 -6.19 0.99 -12.59
C ARG A 141 -5.89 2.33 -13.26
N GLY A 142 -5.29 2.28 -14.46
CA GLY A 142 -4.89 3.47 -15.20
C GLY A 142 -6.04 4.22 -15.85
N ASP A 143 -7.19 3.57 -16.04
CA ASP A 143 -8.39 4.17 -16.63
C ASP A 143 -9.22 5.01 -15.64
N ARG A 144 -8.90 4.95 -14.34
CA ARG A 144 -9.68 5.59 -13.28
C ARG A 144 -8.87 6.53 -12.39
N VAL A 145 -7.58 6.70 -12.65
CA VAL A 145 -6.66 7.45 -11.78
C VAL A 145 -5.88 8.49 -12.58
N ARG A 146 -5.83 9.69 -12.05
CA ARG A 146 -4.99 10.79 -12.52
C ARG A 146 -4.03 11.21 -11.40
N LEU A 147 -2.80 11.51 -11.75
CA LEU A 147 -1.79 12.02 -10.84
C LEU A 147 -1.61 13.52 -11.07
N ASP A 148 -1.86 14.32 -10.05
CA ASP A 148 -1.61 15.76 -10.08
C ASP A 148 -0.45 16.09 -9.16
N VAL A 149 0.47 16.90 -9.65
CA VAL A 149 1.65 17.39 -8.90
C VAL A 149 1.57 18.91 -8.83
N HIS A 150 1.58 19.43 -7.61
CA HIS A 150 1.66 20.85 -7.35
C HIS A 150 3.06 21.21 -6.83
N MET A 151 3.72 22.16 -7.50
CA MET A 151 5.04 22.65 -7.13
C MET A 151 4.95 24.13 -6.78
N GLN A 152 5.59 24.50 -5.68
CA GLN A 152 5.74 25.89 -5.27
C GLN A 152 7.14 26.13 -4.66
N LYS A 153 7.55 27.39 -4.54
CA LYS A 153 8.89 27.73 -4.05
C LYS A 153 9.23 27.13 -2.69
N SER A 154 8.24 26.96 -1.82
CA SER A 154 8.41 26.41 -0.47
C SER A 154 8.37 24.88 -0.41
N GLY A 155 8.09 24.19 -1.53
CA GLY A 155 8.00 22.75 -1.55
C GLY A 155 7.21 22.19 -2.72
N MET A 156 6.99 20.88 -2.70
CA MET A 156 6.22 20.15 -3.69
C MET A 156 5.13 19.36 -2.96
N SER A 157 3.91 19.45 -3.43
CA SER A 157 2.83 18.55 -3.02
C SER A 157 2.46 17.63 -4.17
N PHE A 158 1.98 16.45 -3.81
CA PHE A 158 1.63 15.40 -4.75
C PHE A 158 0.26 14.86 -4.37
N SER A 159 -0.65 14.77 -5.33
CA SER A 159 -1.98 14.20 -5.11
C SER A 159 -2.35 13.21 -6.19
N ARG A 160 -3.17 12.26 -5.81
CA ARG A 160 -3.74 11.25 -6.67
C ARG A 160 -5.25 11.45 -6.70
N ILE A 161 -5.81 11.62 -7.89
CA ILE A 161 -7.24 11.81 -8.09
C ILE A 161 -7.81 10.55 -8.71
N ILE A 162 -8.91 10.06 -8.15
CA ILE A 162 -9.67 8.92 -8.63
C ILE A 162 -10.95 9.47 -9.25
N ASP A 163 -11.10 9.28 -10.57
CA ASP A 163 -12.28 9.69 -11.33
C ASP A 163 -13.33 8.59 -11.42
#